data_79352fe89aef930924fadaf45d38c341
#
_entry.id   79352fe89aef930924fadaf45d38c341
#
_cell.length_a   1.000
_cell.length_b   1.000
_cell.length_c   1.000
_cell.angle_alpha   90.00
_cell.angle_beta   90.00
_cell.angle_gamma   90.00
#
_symmetry.space_group_name_H-M   'P 1'
#
loop_
_entity.id
_entity.type
_entity.pdbx_description
1 polymer ?
#
loop_
_entity_poly.entity_id
_entity_poly.type
_entity_poly.pdbx_seq_one_letter_code
_entity_poly.pdbx_strand_id
1 'polypeptide(L)'
;MKDYQFEVCANSVESCIAAQAGGADRVELCAGIPEGGTTPSYGDILIAREALQQTKLHIIVRPRGGDFLYSSTEQRIMLKDIENARRLGADGVVFGCLTAEGDVDIPLMEQLMEA
;
A
#
# COMPACT_ATOMS: atom_id res chain seq x y z
N MET A 1 23.64 -3.40 14.46
CA MET A 1 22.22 -3.01 14.38
C MET A 1 22.09 -1.69 13.63
N LYS A 2 21.22 -1.63 12.67
CA LYS A 2 21.03 -0.39 11.92
C LYS A 2 19.85 0.41 12.47
N ASP A 3 19.98 1.73 12.38
CA ASP A 3 18.99 2.67 12.91
C ASP A 3 18.00 3.15 11.86
N TYR A 4 17.89 2.46 10.73
CA TYR A 4 17.06 2.88 9.62
C TYR A 4 16.40 1.67 8.96
N GLN A 5 15.34 1.95 8.23
CA GLN A 5 14.66 0.98 7.39
C GLN A 5 14.99 1.30 5.92
N PHE A 6 15.34 0.28 5.16
CA PHE A 6 15.54 0.41 3.72
C PHE A 6 14.29 -0.11 3.03
N GLU A 7 13.49 0.81 2.49
CA GLU A 7 12.26 0.47 1.79
C GLU A 7 12.42 0.72 0.28
N VAL A 8 11.93 -0.21 -0.51
CA VAL A 8 11.90 -0.07 -1.98
C VAL A 8 10.45 -0.01 -2.44
N CYS A 9 10.14 1.01 -3.24
CA CYS A 9 8.85 1.10 -3.93
C CYS A 9 8.91 0.17 -5.14
N ALA A 10 8.10 -0.87 -5.14
CA ALA A 10 8.12 -1.92 -6.15
C ALA A 10 6.82 -1.92 -6.94
N ASN A 11 6.92 -2.10 -8.26
CA ASN A 11 5.77 -2.05 -9.16
C ASN A 11 5.37 -3.42 -9.71
N SER A 12 5.95 -4.48 -9.16
CA SER A 12 5.65 -5.86 -9.59
C SER A 12 6.16 -6.84 -8.55
N VAL A 13 5.71 -8.08 -8.65
CA VAL A 13 6.23 -9.16 -7.79
C VAL A 13 7.71 -9.37 -8.05
N GLU A 14 8.12 -9.35 -9.32
CA GLU A 14 9.53 -9.49 -9.69
C GLU A 14 10.39 -8.41 -9.05
N SER A 15 9.89 -7.16 -9.02
CA SER A 15 10.59 -6.07 -8.35
C SER A 15 10.70 -6.30 -6.84
N CYS A 16 9.66 -6.86 -6.23
CA CYS A 16 9.69 -7.23 -4.80
C CYS A 16 10.79 -8.27 -4.54
N ILE A 17 10.87 -9.28 -5.37
CA ILE A 17 11.88 -10.33 -5.24
C ILE A 17 13.29 -9.75 -5.40
N ALA A 18 13.48 -8.87 -6.37
CA ALA A 18 14.76 -8.21 -6.59
C ALA A 18 15.14 -7.34 -5.39
N ALA A 19 14.17 -6.61 -4.82
CA ALA A 19 14.40 -5.79 -3.64
C ALA A 19 14.81 -6.63 -2.44
N GLN A 20 14.16 -7.77 -2.24
CA GLN A 20 14.53 -8.70 -1.16
C GLN A 20 15.95 -9.22 -1.35
N ALA A 21 16.29 -9.64 -2.57
CA ALA A 21 17.63 -10.11 -2.89
C ALA A 21 18.68 -9.03 -2.65
N GLY A 22 18.32 -7.76 -2.86
CA GLY A 22 19.19 -6.61 -2.63
C GLY A 22 19.27 -6.15 -1.17
N GLY A 23 18.56 -6.80 -0.26
CA GLY A 23 18.64 -6.50 1.16
C GLY A 23 17.63 -5.50 1.67
N ALA A 24 16.55 -5.24 0.95
CA ALA A 24 15.50 -4.35 1.44
C ALA A 24 14.85 -4.92 2.71
N ASP A 25 14.60 -4.05 3.67
CA ASP A 25 13.88 -4.41 4.89
C ASP A 25 12.39 -4.52 4.61
N ARG A 26 11.90 -3.73 3.67
CA ARG A 26 10.49 -3.60 3.37
C ARG A 26 10.32 -3.20 1.90
N VAL A 27 9.22 -3.63 1.32
CA VAL A 27 8.78 -3.12 0.02
C VAL A 27 7.43 -2.45 0.18
N GLU A 28 7.19 -1.41 -0.62
CA GLU A 28 5.87 -0.85 -0.82
C GLU A 28 5.43 -1.28 -2.20
N LEU A 29 4.48 -2.20 -2.26
CA LEU A 29 3.98 -2.72 -3.54
C LEU A 29 2.91 -1.78 -4.09
N CYS A 30 3.12 -1.31 -5.30
CA CYS A 30 2.26 -0.37 -5.99
C CYS A 30 1.92 -0.87 -7.38
N ALA A 31 0.76 -0.49 -7.89
CA ALA A 31 0.43 -0.56 -9.31
C ALA A 31 0.39 0.86 -9.85
N GLY A 32 0.18 1.03 -11.15
CA GLY A 32 -0.09 2.34 -11.74
C GLY A 32 0.97 3.40 -11.45
N ILE A 33 2.24 3.06 -11.56
CA ILE A 33 3.33 3.99 -11.30
C ILE A 33 3.20 5.29 -12.11
N PRO A 34 2.79 5.29 -13.40
CA PRO A 34 2.59 6.54 -14.13
C PRO A 34 1.58 7.49 -13.47
N GLU A 35 0.70 6.98 -12.63
CA GLU A 35 -0.27 7.79 -11.88
C GLU A 35 0.20 8.10 -10.47
N GLY A 36 1.42 7.72 -10.13
CA GLY A 36 1.99 7.94 -8.79
C GLY A 36 1.79 6.78 -7.84
N GLY A 37 1.29 5.67 -8.34
CA GLY A 37 1.05 4.47 -7.53
C GLY A 37 -0.41 4.35 -7.10
N THR A 38 -0.99 3.21 -7.38
CA THR A 38 -2.37 2.85 -6.99
C THR A 38 -2.37 1.46 -6.36
N THR A 39 -3.50 1.06 -5.82
CA THR A 39 -3.63 -0.22 -5.13
C THR A 39 -3.35 -1.38 -6.10
N PRO A 40 -2.44 -2.30 -5.74
CA PRO A 40 -2.16 -3.47 -6.57
C PRO A 40 -3.33 -4.46 -6.53
N SER A 41 -3.34 -5.37 -7.50
CA SER A 41 -4.40 -6.38 -7.60
C SER A 41 -4.31 -7.41 -6.49
N TYR A 42 -5.40 -8.13 -6.27
CA TYR A 42 -5.45 -9.28 -5.36
C TYR A 42 -4.31 -10.26 -5.69
N GLY A 43 -4.17 -10.60 -6.99
CA GLY A 43 -3.14 -11.55 -7.41
C GLY A 43 -1.72 -11.08 -7.11
N ASP A 44 -1.45 -9.78 -7.36
CA ASP A 44 -0.14 -9.22 -7.04
C ASP A 44 0.18 -9.35 -5.56
N ILE A 45 -0.77 -9.00 -4.70
CA ILE A 45 -0.56 -9.05 -3.24
C ILE A 45 -0.34 -10.49 -2.78
N LEU A 46 -1.18 -11.42 -3.24
CA LEU A 46 -1.08 -12.82 -2.86
C LEU A 46 0.28 -13.41 -3.22
N ILE A 47 0.70 -13.21 -4.47
CA ILE A 47 1.95 -13.78 -4.97
C ILE A 47 3.16 -13.09 -4.35
N ALA A 48 3.10 -11.77 -4.15
CA ALA A 48 4.16 -11.06 -3.45
C ALA A 48 4.32 -11.58 -2.02
N ARG A 49 3.21 -11.84 -1.32
CA ARG A 49 3.26 -12.38 0.04
C ARG A 49 3.96 -13.74 0.06
N GLU A 50 3.64 -14.59 -0.88
CA GLU A 50 4.27 -15.91 -0.98
C GLU A 50 5.76 -15.81 -1.26
N ALA A 51 6.16 -14.85 -2.07
CA ALA A 51 7.54 -14.69 -2.51
C ALA A 51 8.44 -14.05 -1.45
N LEU A 52 7.89 -13.20 -0.58
CA LEU A 52 8.68 -12.45 0.40
C LEU A 52 8.74 -13.20 1.72
N GLN A 53 9.92 -13.73 2.03
CA GLN A 53 10.17 -14.52 3.23
C GLN A 53 10.82 -13.70 4.35
N GLN A 54 11.63 -12.71 3.99
CA GLN A 54 12.44 -11.95 4.94
C GLN A 54 12.13 -10.46 4.92
N THR A 55 11.59 -9.98 3.81
CA THR A 55 11.27 -8.57 3.59
C THR A 55 9.81 -8.33 3.91
N LYS A 56 9.52 -7.26 4.64
CA LYS A 56 8.13 -6.91 4.97
C LYS A 56 7.42 -6.38 3.73
N LEU A 57 6.12 -6.67 3.66
CA LEU A 57 5.27 -6.28 2.54
C LEU A 57 4.26 -5.24 2.99
N HIS A 58 4.41 -4.02 2.50
CA HIS A 58 3.44 -2.95 2.66
C HIS A 58 2.72 -2.71 1.33
N ILE A 59 1.44 -2.44 1.40
CA ILE A 59 0.57 -2.28 0.23
C ILE A 59 0.04 -0.85 0.20
N ILE A 60 0.22 -0.17 -0.92
CA ILE A 60 -0.41 1.14 -1.09
C ILE A 60 -1.91 0.97 -1.28
N VAL A 61 -2.69 1.79 -0.59
CA VAL A 61 -4.14 1.83 -0.74
C VAL A 61 -4.50 3.20 -1.28
N ARG A 62 -4.63 3.27 -2.59
CA ARG A 62 -4.97 4.48 -3.34
C ARG A 62 -5.84 4.06 -4.52
N PRO A 63 -7.15 4.35 -4.47
CA PRO A 63 -8.10 3.76 -5.42
C PRO A 63 -7.95 4.28 -6.84
N ARG A 64 -7.34 5.46 -7.01
CA ARG A 64 -7.13 6.06 -8.34
C ARG A 64 -6.05 7.11 -8.27
N GLY A 65 -5.52 7.52 -9.41
CA GLY A 65 -4.62 8.65 -9.51
C GLY A 65 -5.34 9.97 -9.24
N GLY A 66 -4.63 11.06 -9.28
CA GLY A 66 -5.16 12.38 -9.03
C GLY A 66 -5.08 12.78 -7.56
N ASP A 67 -6.05 13.54 -7.09
CA ASP A 67 -6.06 14.08 -5.73
C ASP A 67 -6.36 13.02 -4.67
N PHE A 68 -6.38 13.44 -3.43
CA PHE A 68 -6.62 12.59 -2.27
C PHE A 68 -7.95 12.92 -1.57
N LEU A 69 -8.85 13.60 -2.28
CA LEU A 69 -10.20 13.88 -1.83
C LEU A 69 -11.11 12.79 -2.39
N TYR A 70 -11.53 11.86 -1.55
CA TYR A 70 -12.24 10.66 -2.00
C TYR A 70 -13.74 10.75 -1.75
N SER A 71 -14.52 10.28 -2.71
CA SER A 71 -15.97 10.15 -2.56
C SER A 71 -16.30 9.05 -1.55
N SER A 72 -17.57 9.00 -1.12
CA SER A 72 -18.00 7.95 -0.20
C SER A 72 -17.81 6.56 -0.80
N THR A 73 -18.01 6.41 -2.11
CA THR A 73 -17.78 5.13 -2.80
C THR A 73 -16.27 4.77 -2.77
N GLU A 74 -15.42 5.75 -3.04
CA GLU A 74 -13.97 5.52 -3.00
C GLU A 74 -13.49 5.16 -1.60
N GLN A 75 -14.05 5.80 -0.58
CA GLN A 75 -13.74 5.48 0.81
C GLN A 75 -14.11 4.02 1.13
N ARG A 76 -15.24 3.55 0.64
CA ARG A 76 -15.65 2.15 0.80
C ARG A 76 -14.69 1.19 0.09
N ILE A 77 -14.24 1.57 -1.10
CA ILE A 77 -13.25 0.79 -1.84
C ILE A 77 -11.96 0.68 -1.03
N MET A 78 -11.49 1.79 -0.47
CA MET A 78 -10.28 1.81 0.34
C MET A 78 -10.40 0.88 1.55
N LEU A 79 -11.54 0.91 2.24
CA LEU A 79 -11.77 0.02 3.38
C LEU A 79 -11.70 -1.45 2.96
N LYS A 80 -12.31 -1.80 1.83
CA LYS A 80 -12.27 -3.17 1.33
C LYS A 80 -10.87 -3.59 0.90
N ASP A 81 -10.13 -2.69 0.31
CA ASP A 81 -8.74 -2.97 -0.08
C ASP A 81 -7.86 -3.20 1.14
N ILE A 82 -8.06 -2.43 2.22
CA ILE A 82 -7.33 -2.64 3.47
C ILE A 82 -7.67 -4.00 4.07
N GLU A 83 -8.95 -4.35 4.14
CA GLU A 83 -9.39 -5.64 4.64
C GLU A 83 -8.78 -6.79 3.82
N ASN A 84 -8.74 -6.62 2.51
CA ASN A 84 -8.17 -7.60 1.60
C ASN A 84 -6.66 -7.78 1.82
N ALA A 85 -5.93 -6.67 1.89
CA ALA A 85 -4.48 -6.70 2.14
C ALA A 85 -4.17 -7.39 3.46
N ARG A 86 -4.94 -7.07 4.50
CA ARG A 86 -4.80 -7.69 5.82
C ARG A 86 -5.05 -9.20 5.75
N ARG A 87 -6.13 -9.61 5.08
CA ARG A 87 -6.47 -11.02 4.94
C ARG A 87 -5.40 -11.80 4.20
N LEU A 88 -4.76 -11.16 3.22
CA LEU A 88 -3.70 -11.79 2.44
C LEU A 88 -2.35 -11.80 3.14
N GLY A 89 -2.26 -11.21 4.33
CA GLY A 89 -1.06 -11.29 5.15
C GLY A 89 -0.07 -10.16 4.95
N ALA A 90 -0.47 -9.03 4.39
CA ALA A 90 0.40 -7.86 4.31
C ALA A 90 0.82 -7.43 5.72
N ASP A 91 2.04 -6.94 5.85
CA ASP A 91 2.57 -6.44 7.14
C ASP A 91 2.04 -5.05 7.45
N GLY A 92 1.65 -4.29 6.44
CA GLY A 92 1.12 -2.96 6.62
C GLY A 92 0.50 -2.40 5.35
N VAL A 93 -0.14 -1.25 5.48
CA VAL A 93 -0.73 -0.52 4.36
C VAL A 93 -0.26 0.93 4.39
N VAL A 94 -0.28 1.58 3.23
CA VAL A 94 0.12 2.97 3.05
C VAL A 94 -1.04 3.72 2.41
N PHE A 95 -1.49 4.79 3.04
CA PHE A 95 -2.60 5.59 2.50
C PHE A 95 -2.54 7.01 3.03
N GLY A 96 -3.32 7.88 2.40
CA GLY A 96 -3.54 9.24 2.86
C GLY A 96 -4.84 9.76 2.28
N CYS A 97 -5.44 10.73 2.94
CA CYS A 97 -6.69 11.34 2.46
C CYS A 97 -6.78 12.78 2.97
N LEU A 98 -7.35 13.63 2.13
CA LEU A 98 -7.44 15.07 2.40
C LEU A 98 -8.89 15.53 2.33
N THR A 99 -9.16 16.64 3.02
CA THR A 99 -10.42 17.35 2.89
C THR A 99 -10.40 18.22 1.63
N ALA A 100 -11.55 18.79 1.28
CA ALA A 100 -11.65 19.72 0.15
C ALA A 100 -10.76 20.95 0.32
N GLU A 101 -10.42 21.31 1.54
CA GLU A 101 -9.54 22.44 1.86
C GLU A 101 -8.05 22.05 1.85
N GLY A 102 -7.73 20.77 1.66
CA GLY A 102 -6.37 20.31 1.61
C GLY A 102 -5.76 19.93 2.96
N ASP A 103 -6.58 19.86 4.00
CA ASP A 103 -6.14 19.39 5.31
C ASP A 103 -6.25 17.88 5.40
N VAL A 104 -5.52 17.26 6.34
CA VAL A 104 -5.66 15.83 6.59
C VAL A 104 -7.08 15.53 7.07
N ASP A 105 -7.74 14.58 6.41
CA ASP A 105 -9.09 14.12 6.80
C ASP A 105 -8.96 13.17 7.99
N ILE A 106 -8.91 13.73 9.18
CA ILE A 106 -8.64 12.96 10.40
C ILE A 106 -9.73 11.90 10.65
N PRO A 107 -11.05 12.21 10.57
CA PRO A 107 -12.06 11.17 10.80
C PRO A 107 -11.92 9.99 9.84
N LEU A 108 -11.63 10.24 8.57
CA LEU A 108 -11.42 9.17 7.59
C LEU A 108 -10.14 8.40 7.88
N MET A 109 -9.05 9.11 8.23
CA MET A 109 -7.80 8.45 8.60
C MET A 109 -8.00 7.49 9.76
N GLU A 110 -8.74 7.90 10.78
CA GLU A 110 -9.02 7.05 11.94
C GLU A 110 -9.82 5.80 11.52
N GLN A 111 -10.83 5.99 10.67
CA GLN A 111 -11.63 4.88 10.18
C GLN A 111 -10.79 3.87 9.39
N LEU A 112 -9.89 4.37 8.53
CA LEU A 112 -9.01 3.51 7.74
C LEU A 112 -8.00 2.79 8.62
N MET A 113 -7.50 3.45 9.67
CA MET A 113 -6.55 2.84 10.59
C MET A 113 -7.17 1.70 11.41
N GLU A 114 -8.47 1.74 11.64
CA GLU A 114 -9.17 0.70 12.38
C GLU A 114 -9.44 -0.56 11.54
N ALA A 115 -9.35 -0.45 10.24
CA ALA A 115 -9.67 -1.56 9.32
C ALA A 115 -8.61 -2.68 9.26
#